data_51484a6aec7a8e4347234d1e42363b80
#
_entry.id   51484a6aec7a8e4347234d1e42363b80
#
_cell.length_a   1.000
_cell.length_b   1.000
_cell.length_c   1.000
_cell.angle_alpha   90.00
_cell.angle_beta   90.00
_cell.angle_gamma   90.00
#
_symmetry.space_group_name_H-M   'P 1'
#
loop_
_entity.id
_entity.type
_entity.pdbx_description
1 polymer ?
#
loop_
_entity_poly.entity_id
_entity_poly.type
_entity_poly.pdbx_seq_one_letter_code
_entity_poly.pdbx_strand_id
1 'polypeptide(L)' 'MKIETVVRSIGGLQQEIVIGPHRLVADEPPENEGQDAGPSPFGLLTAALGA' A
#
# COMPACT_ATOMS: atom_id res chain seq x y z
N MET A 1 1.36 -4.98 23.03
CA MET A 1 0.38 -4.85 21.90
C MET A 1 0.90 -5.59 20.68
N LYS A 2 0.04 -6.38 20.06
CA LYS A 2 0.42 -7.12 18.86
C LYS A 2 -0.26 -6.50 17.64
N ILE A 3 0.54 -6.11 16.66
CA ILE A 3 0.04 -5.56 15.41
C ILE A 3 0.44 -6.52 14.29
N GLU A 4 -0.56 -7.03 13.56
CA GLU A 4 -0.31 -7.87 12.40
C GLU A 4 -0.56 -7.06 11.12
N THR A 5 0.38 -7.15 10.21
CA THR A 5 0.27 -6.54 8.89
C THR A 5 0.45 -7.62 7.84
N VAL A 6 -0.50 -7.71 6.92
CA VAL A 6 -0.44 -8.65 5.81
C VAL A 6 -0.41 -7.85 4.51
N VAL A 7 0.52 -8.18 3.63
CA VAL A 7 0.64 -7.56 2.31
C VAL A 7 0.54 -8.68 1.28
N ARG A 8 -0.34 -8.51 0.28
CA ARG A 8 -0.44 -9.49 -0.79
C ARG A 8 -0.72 -8.82 -2.13
N SER A 9 -0.22 -9.43 -3.19
CA SER A 9 -0.46 -8.97 -4.55
C SER A 9 -1.90 -9.28 -4.96
N ILE A 10 -2.57 -8.30 -5.58
CA ILE A 10 -3.95 -8.47 -6.06
C ILE A 10 -4.09 -8.21 -7.55
N GLY A 11 -2.98 -8.09 -8.27
CA GLY A 11 -2.98 -7.92 -9.71
C GLY A 11 -2.06 -6.79 -10.12
N GLY A 12 -1.31 -6.99 -11.20
CA GLY A 12 -0.33 -6.02 -11.66
C GLY A 12 0.64 -5.64 -10.54
N LEU A 13 0.79 -4.35 -10.31
CA LEU A 13 1.62 -3.82 -9.22
C LEU A 13 0.81 -3.49 -7.97
N GLN A 14 -0.48 -3.79 -7.97
CA GLN A 14 -1.34 -3.48 -6.83
C GLN A 14 -1.09 -4.44 -5.67
N GLN A 15 -1.04 -3.87 -4.48
CA GLN A 15 -0.86 -4.63 -3.25
C GLN A 15 -2.00 -4.31 -2.29
N GLU A 16 -2.59 -5.34 -1.70
CA GLU A 16 -3.52 -5.16 -0.61
C GLU A 16 -2.75 -5.18 0.71
N ILE A 17 -2.99 -4.21 1.56
CA ILE A 17 -2.37 -4.12 2.87
C ILE A 17 -3.46 -4.18 3.92
N VAL A 18 -3.37 -5.15 4.81
CA VAL A 18 -4.32 -5.31 5.92
C VAL A 18 -3.58 -5.09 7.23
N ILE A 19 -4.01 -4.11 7.98
CA ILE A 19 -3.45 -3.77 9.30
C ILE A 19 -4.59 -3.73 10.30
N GLY A 20 -4.70 -4.78 11.12
CA GLY A 20 -5.84 -4.91 12.02
C GLY A 20 -7.13 -4.94 11.22
N PRO A 21 -8.12 -4.07 11.53
CA PRO A 21 -9.38 -4.00 10.78
C PRO A 21 -9.30 -3.14 9.52
N HIS A 22 -8.14 -2.56 9.22
CA HIS A 22 -7.98 -1.61 8.13
C HIS A 22 -7.45 -2.28 6.88
N ARG A 23 -7.99 -1.89 5.73
CA ARG A 23 -7.54 -2.37 4.43
C ARG A 23 -7.17 -1.18 3.56
N LEU A 24 -5.97 -1.26 2.97
CA LEU A 24 -5.46 -0.24 2.07
C LEU A 24 -5.00 -0.89 0.78
N VAL A 25 -4.93 -0.11 -0.27
CA VAL A 25 -4.36 -0.55 -1.54
C VAL A 25 -3.19 0.35 -1.87
N ALA A 26 -2.03 -0.25 -2.16
CA ALA A 26 -0.86 0.44 -2.67
C ALA A 26 -0.69 0.09 -4.15
N ASP A 27 -0.24 1.05 -4.93
CA ASP A 27 0.02 0.86 -6.35
C ASP A 27 1.13 1.82 -6.77
N GLU A 28 1.48 1.81 -8.04
CA GLU A 28 2.41 2.77 -8.62
C GLU A 28 1.66 3.69 -9.56
N PRO A 29 2.17 4.91 -9.82
CA PRO A 29 1.57 5.78 -10.83
C PRO A 29 1.80 5.23 -12.23
N PRO A 30 1.06 5.72 -13.24
CA PRO A 30 1.24 5.24 -14.62
C PRO A 30 2.65 5.40 -15.16
N GLU A 31 3.41 6.42 -14.70
CA GLU A 31 4.80 6.60 -15.10
C GLU A 31 5.67 5.42 -14.69
N ASN A 32 5.30 4.69 -13.65
CA ASN A 32 6.00 3.51 -13.15
C ASN A 32 5.22 2.23 -13.45
N GLU A 33 4.39 2.25 -14.50
CA GLU A 33 3.64 1.10 -15.01
C GLU A 33 2.52 0.64 -14.07
N GLY A 34 2.14 1.45 -13.12
CA GLY A 34 1.00 1.19 -12.26
C GLY A 34 -0.30 1.73 -12.84
N GLN A 35 -1.38 1.56 -12.10
CA GLN A 35 -2.71 2.02 -12.48
C GLN A 35 -3.23 3.12 -11.56
N ASP A 36 -2.40 3.62 -10.67
CA ASP A 36 -2.74 4.66 -9.70
C ASP A 36 -3.99 4.31 -8.87
N ALA A 37 -4.11 3.04 -8.52
CA ALA A 37 -5.23 2.56 -7.71
C ALA A 37 -5.10 2.92 -6.23
N GLY A 38 -3.93 3.39 -5.82
CA GLY A 38 -3.65 3.82 -4.47
C GLY A 38 -2.28 4.48 -4.40
N PRO A 39 -1.86 4.96 -3.22
CA PRO A 39 -0.55 5.58 -3.06
C PRO A 39 0.57 4.57 -3.26
N SER A 40 1.74 5.06 -3.63
CA SER A 40 2.92 4.22 -3.75
C SER A 40 3.40 3.77 -2.37
N PRO A 41 4.15 2.64 -2.29
CA PRO A 41 4.75 2.23 -1.01
C PRO A 41 5.64 3.30 -0.39
N PHE A 42 6.39 4.05 -1.19
CA PHE A 42 7.20 5.15 -0.68
C PHE A 42 6.34 6.28 -0.11
N GLY A 43 5.20 6.56 -0.74
CA GLY A 43 4.25 7.53 -0.22
C GLY A 43 3.70 7.12 1.14
N LEU A 44 3.38 5.84 1.29
CA LEU A 44 2.91 5.30 2.56
C LEU A 44 4.00 5.37 3.64
N LEU A 45 5.24 5.05 3.28
CA LEU A 45 6.36 5.15 4.21
C LEU A 45 6.56 6.60 4.67
N THR A 46 6.52 7.54 3.76
CA THR A 46 6.67 8.96 4.08
C THR A 46 5.54 9.44 5.00
N ALA A 47 4.33 9.04 4.71
CA ALA A 47 3.17 9.38 5.55
C ALA A 47 3.33 8.82 6.97
N ALA A 48 3.80 7.59 7.09
CA ALA A 48 4.02 6.96 8.39
C ALA A 48 5.08 7.71 9.20
N LEU A 49 6.13 8.19 8.54
CA LEU A 49 7.20 8.95 9.21
C LEU A 49 6.72 10.33 9.67
N GLY A 50 5.75 10.91 8.96
CA GLY A 50 5.19 12.21 9.33
C GLY A 50 4.05 12.14 10.35
N ALA A 51 3.55 10.95 10.59
CA ALA A 51 2.42 10.77 11.49
C ALA A 51 2.81 10.77 12.97
#